data_c1f4a790623c55f151c22a57def17120
#
_entry.id   c1f4a790623c55f151c22a57def17120
#
_cell.length_a   1.000
_cell.length_b   1.000
_cell.length_c   1.000
_cell.angle_alpha   90.00
_cell.angle_beta   90.00
_cell.angle_gamma   90.00
#
_symmetry.space_group_name_H-M   'P 1'
#
loop_
_entity.id
_entity.type
_entity.pdbx_description
1 polymer ?
#
loop_
_entity_poly.entity_id
_entity_poly.type
_entity_poly.pdbx_seq_one_letter_code
_entity_poly.pdbx_strand_id
1 'polypeptide(L)'
;MLRPTLMAAALAVALPALSANAHADADLDALRAELQEMKSTYEARIQALEKRLEAAESQAGTAETQAQAAQSQAQAAQAQAEQAAARPSEPTRSNAFNPDISLILQGRYSYLEDGADRSITGFLPSGTEDLVRGFSVAESELVLSANVDPYFRGFLNVVLGADDTVGVEEAWFQTLGLGHGLSIKGGRFKSAIGYQNEQHPHAWDFATNNLVYEALFGEGYVEDGLQLKWLAPTDIFLEFGTEFGDGGRFPSTEHDSNGFSSYTLFGHVGGDVGASNSWRAGLSYLHADPQGRPFEGSDLNDVGVTGEFSGTSRTWLADFVWKWAPEGNATQQNFKFAAEYFQRSESGELSCNDTGAEPSLCSGGITGPYSADNQSGFYAQGVYQFMPRWRVGYRYDQLFRGDVTFNGADAGTTLASLADYNPHRNTLMVDYSPSEFSRLRLQYALDEAHQGLTESQYFVQYIYSLGSHGAHKF
;
A
#
# COMPACT_ATOMS: atom_id res chain seq x y z
N MET A 1 23.65 2.81 -34.95
CA MET A 1 24.05 2.33 -36.28
C MET A 1 23.23 1.09 -36.65
N LEU A 2 22.17 1.27 -37.43
CA LEU A 2 21.52 0.18 -38.15
C LEU A 2 20.80 0.79 -39.35
N ARG A 3 21.26 0.42 -40.53
CA ARG A 3 20.75 0.89 -41.82
C ARG A 3 19.54 0.06 -42.23
N PRO A 4 18.48 0.63 -42.80
CA PRO A 4 17.46 -0.15 -43.50
C PRO A 4 17.88 -0.36 -44.96
N THR A 5 17.89 -1.58 -45.40
CA THR A 5 18.08 -2.02 -46.79
C THR A 5 16.81 -1.83 -47.59
N LEU A 6 16.93 -1.07 -48.68
CA LEU A 6 15.95 -0.95 -49.77
C LEU A 6 15.93 -2.26 -50.58
N MET A 7 14.77 -2.91 -50.69
CA MET A 7 14.49 -3.95 -51.69
C MET A 7 13.75 -3.29 -52.85
N ALA A 8 14.44 -3.17 -53.98
CA ALA A 8 13.85 -2.86 -55.27
C ALA A 8 13.40 -4.18 -55.95
N ALA A 9 12.09 -4.33 -56.16
CA ALA A 9 11.56 -5.41 -56.99
C ALA A 9 11.36 -4.91 -58.42
N ALA A 10 12.17 -5.43 -59.34
CA ALA A 10 12.02 -5.22 -60.77
C ALA A 10 10.97 -6.21 -61.30
N LEU A 11 9.90 -5.70 -61.92
CA LEU A 11 8.91 -6.49 -62.61
C LEU A 11 9.20 -6.41 -64.13
N ALA A 12 9.66 -7.50 -64.73
CA ALA A 12 9.81 -7.65 -66.14
C ALA A 12 8.44 -8.05 -66.76
N VAL A 13 7.92 -7.26 -67.66
CA VAL A 13 6.72 -7.59 -68.44
C VAL A 13 7.16 -8.05 -69.82
N ALA A 14 6.80 -9.31 -70.14
CA ALA A 14 6.90 -9.88 -71.49
C ALA A 14 5.67 -9.46 -72.33
N LEU A 15 5.93 -8.87 -73.48
CA LEU A 15 4.90 -8.63 -74.52
C LEU A 15 4.68 -9.88 -75.34
N PRO A 16 3.42 -10.15 -75.75
CA PRO A 16 3.13 -10.72 -77.03
C PRO A 16 2.45 -9.70 -77.96
N ALA A 17 2.99 -9.50 -79.15
CA ALA A 17 2.36 -8.78 -80.27
C ALA A 17 1.25 -9.63 -80.85
N LEU A 18 0.10 -9.05 -81.16
CA LEU A 18 -0.72 -9.37 -82.36
C LEU A 18 -1.89 -8.36 -82.49
N SER A 19 -1.81 -7.59 -83.59
CA SER A 19 -2.83 -7.15 -84.58
C SER A 19 -4.12 -6.45 -84.09
N ALA A 20 -4.15 -5.16 -84.30
CA ALA A 20 -4.89 -4.44 -85.36
C ALA A 20 -6.29 -3.92 -84.99
N ASN A 21 -6.34 -2.59 -84.99
CA ASN A 21 -7.41 -1.72 -85.44
C ASN A 21 -8.69 -1.50 -84.66
N ALA A 22 -8.86 -0.21 -84.29
CA ALA A 22 -10.12 0.48 -84.08
C ALA A 22 -10.62 0.61 -82.60
N HIS A 23 -9.74 0.57 -81.60
CA HIS A 23 -10.10 1.02 -80.21
C HIS A 23 -9.06 1.91 -79.60
N ALA A 24 -8.10 2.44 -80.39
CA ALA A 24 -6.92 3.13 -79.85
C ALA A 24 -7.22 4.46 -79.16
N ASP A 25 -8.31 5.13 -79.47
CA ASP A 25 -8.61 6.44 -78.85
C ASP A 25 -9.30 6.31 -77.46
N ALA A 26 -10.19 5.29 -77.33
CA ALA A 26 -10.88 5.06 -76.09
C ALA A 26 -9.90 4.51 -74.96
N ASP A 27 -8.97 3.63 -75.33
CA ASP A 27 -7.94 3.09 -74.42
C ASP A 27 -6.90 4.15 -74.06
N LEU A 28 -6.58 5.08 -74.98
CA LEU A 28 -5.70 6.22 -74.76
C LEU A 28 -6.31 7.22 -73.76
N ASP A 29 -7.60 7.48 -73.84
CA ASP A 29 -8.31 8.38 -72.96
C ASP A 29 -8.52 7.75 -71.59
N ALA A 30 -8.78 6.44 -71.53
CA ALA A 30 -8.79 5.69 -70.25
C ALA A 30 -7.42 5.70 -69.56
N LEU A 31 -6.36 5.48 -70.33
CA LEU A 31 -5.00 5.52 -69.77
C LEU A 31 -4.58 6.94 -69.28
N ARG A 32 -5.03 8.00 -70.03
CA ARG A 32 -4.84 9.40 -69.58
C ARG A 32 -5.63 9.70 -68.30
N ALA A 33 -6.83 9.21 -68.15
CA ALA A 33 -7.63 9.38 -66.95
C ALA A 33 -7.00 8.68 -65.78
N GLU A 34 -6.48 7.46 -65.94
CA GLU A 34 -5.81 6.70 -64.89
C GLU A 34 -4.49 7.34 -64.48
N LEU A 35 -3.73 7.87 -65.42
CA LEU A 35 -2.51 8.68 -65.19
C LEU A 35 -2.83 9.97 -64.42
N GLN A 36 -3.93 10.60 -64.75
CA GLN A 36 -4.36 11.84 -64.08
C GLN A 36 -4.85 11.58 -62.67
N GLU A 37 -5.56 10.49 -62.45
CA GLU A 37 -5.97 10.04 -61.12
C GLU A 37 -4.76 9.63 -60.24
N MET A 38 -3.84 8.87 -60.83
CA MET A 38 -2.62 8.50 -60.17
C MET A 38 -1.77 9.75 -59.77
N LYS A 39 -1.66 10.70 -60.71
CA LYS A 39 -0.95 11.97 -60.44
C LYS A 39 -1.60 12.76 -59.31
N SER A 40 -2.93 12.90 -59.33
CA SER A 40 -3.67 13.61 -58.29
C SER A 40 -3.54 12.92 -56.91
N THR A 41 -3.52 11.58 -56.90
CA THR A 41 -3.32 10.77 -55.70
C THR A 41 -1.90 10.96 -55.12
N TYR A 42 -0.89 10.96 -55.98
CA TYR A 42 0.49 11.23 -55.55
C TYR A 42 0.70 12.67 -55.07
N GLU A 43 0.13 13.67 -55.74
CA GLU A 43 0.18 15.06 -55.31
C GLU A 43 -0.52 15.25 -53.95
N ALA A 44 -1.67 14.64 -53.72
CA ALA A 44 -2.36 14.66 -52.45
C ALA A 44 -1.51 13.98 -51.32
N ARG A 45 -0.83 12.89 -51.68
CA ARG A 45 0.03 12.16 -50.76
C ARG A 45 1.32 12.94 -50.39
N ILE A 46 1.90 13.64 -51.35
CA ILE A 46 3.03 14.54 -51.15
C ILE A 46 2.62 15.68 -50.22
N GLN A 47 1.50 16.36 -50.50
CA GLN A 47 1.00 17.43 -49.62
C GLN A 47 0.70 16.97 -48.19
N ALA A 48 0.15 15.75 -48.05
CA ALA A 48 -0.10 15.17 -46.73
C ALA A 48 1.22 14.86 -45.95
N LEU A 49 2.25 14.41 -46.68
CA LEU A 49 3.57 14.15 -46.11
C LEU A 49 4.30 15.43 -45.71
N GLU A 50 4.25 16.46 -46.58
CA GLU A 50 4.82 17.78 -46.28
C GLU A 50 4.17 18.40 -45.05
N LYS A 51 2.84 18.33 -44.94
CA LYS A 51 2.13 18.82 -43.75
C LYS A 51 2.49 18.05 -42.47
N ARG A 52 2.73 16.73 -42.58
CA ARG A 52 3.19 15.92 -41.45
C ARG A 52 4.65 16.23 -41.07
N LEU A 53 5.50 16.52 -42.05
CA LEU A 53 6.88 16.93 -41.81
C LEU A 53 6.93 18.27 -41.08
N GLU A 54 6.16 19.26 -41.57
CA GLU A 54 6.10 20.59 -40.93
C GLU A 54 5.55 20.52 -39.49
N ALA A 55 4.56 19.66 -39.24
CA ALA A 55 4.05 19.40 -37.89
C ALA A 55 5.09 18.72 -37.01
N ALA A 56 5.83 17.75 -37.54
CA ALA A 56 6.91 17.06 -36.81
C ALA A 56 8.09 17.98 -36.49
N GLU A 57 8.48 18.85 -37.42
CA GLU A 57 9.52 19.86 -37.22
C GLU A 57 9.10 20.90 -36.18
N SER A 58 7.84 21.34 -36.19
CA SER A 58 7.28 22.23 -35.17
C SER A 58 7.25 21.57 -33.78
N GLN A 59 6.87 20.29 -33.68
CA GLN A 59 6.92 19.55 -32.43
C GLN A 59 8.36 19.34 -31.93
N ALA A 60 9.30 19.03 -32.82
CA ALA A 60 10.71 18.89 -32.47
C ALA A 60 11.29 20.20 -31.93
N GLY A 61 11.00 21.33 -32.57
CA GLY A 61 11.43 22.65 -32.09
C GLY A 61 10.83 23.03 -30.74
N THR A 62 9.56 22.64 -30.49
CA THR A 62 8.93 22.86 -29.19
C THR A 62 9.57 21.98 -28.08
N ALA A 63 9.83 20.72 -28.40
CA ALA A 63 10.49 19.79 -27.47
C ALA A 63 11.93 20.23 -27.16
N GLU A 64 12.67 20.73 -28.13
CA GLU A 64 14.02 21.27 -27.92
C GLU A 64 14.02 22.52 -27.04
N THR A 65 13.04 23.41 -27.23
CA THR A 65 12.86 24.60 -26.38
C THR A 65 12.50 24.23 -24.95
N GLN A 66 11.64 23.24 -24.77
CA GLN A 66 11.29 22.71 -23.45
C GLN A 66 12.46 22.01 -22.75
N ALA A 67 13.26 21.25 -23.50
CA ALA A 67 14.46 20.61 -22.97
C ALA A 67 15.51 21.64 -22.51
N GLN A 68 15.71 22.71 -23.28
CA GLN A 68 16.60 23.81 -22.91
C GLN A 68 16.08 24.58 -21.68
N ALA A 69 14.77 24.80 -21.59
CA ALA A 69 14.17 25.43 -20.41
C ALA A 69 14.33 24.55 -19.15
N ALA A 70 14.10 23.25 -19.26
CA ALA A 70 14.30 22.30 -18.17
C ALA A 70 15.77 22.22 -17.74
N GLN A 71 16.69 22.23 -18.69
CA GLN A 71 18.13 22.24 -18.41
C GLN A 71 18.57 23.52 -17.70
N SER A 72 18.07 24.70 -18.11
CA SER A 72 18.36 25.97 -17.45
C SER A 72 17.75 26.02 -16.03
N GLN A 73 16.57 25.46 -15.80
CA GLN A 73 15.97 25.32 -14.47
C GLN A 73 16.79 24.38 -13.57
N ALA A 74 17.26 23.26 -14.11
CA ALA A 74 18.11 22.33 -13.37
C ALA A 74 19.44 22.98 -12.97
N GLN A 75 20.07 23.73 -13.87
CA GLN A 75 21.29 24.49 -13.58
C GLN A 75 21.06 25.60 -12.53
N ALA A 76 19.93 26.30 -12.61
CA ALA A 76 19.56 27.30 -11.62
C ALA A 76 19.30 26.68 -10.23
N ALA A 77 18.63 25.54 -10.17
CA ALA A 77 18.42 24.78 -8.94
C ALA A 77 19.74 24.26 -8.36
N GLN A 78 20.64 23.78 -9.21
CA GLN A 78 21.96 23.32 -8.79
C GLN A 78 22.81 24.49 -8.25
N ALA A 79 22.78 25.65 -8.92
CA ALA A 79 23.48 26.84 -8.44
C ALA A 79 22.90 27.39 -7.13
N GLN A 80 21.57 27.28 -6.91
CA GLN A 80 20.94 27.62 -5.64
C GLN A 80 21.34 26.64 -4.53
N ALA A 81 21.42 25.34 -4.84
CA ALA A 81 21.89 24.32 -3.90
C ALA A 81 23.35 24.53 -3.51
N GLU A 82 24.23 24.87 -4.49
CA GLU A 82 25.62 25.20 -4.23
C GLU A 82 25.78 26.50 -3.43
N GLN A 83 24.95 27.52 -3.70
CA GLN A 83 24.92 28.75 -2.91
C GLN A 83 24.37 28.53 -1.49
N ALA A 84 23.41 27.64 -1.31
CA ALA A 84 22.92 27.24 0.00
C ALA A 84 24.01 26.48 0.79
N ALA A 85 24.75 25.60 0.11
CA ALA A 85 25.88 24.87 0.69
C ALA A 85 27.11 25.76 0.97
N ALA A 86 27.32 26.82 0.17
CA ALA A 86 28.43 27.76 0.31
C ALA A 86 28.16 28.94 1.25
N ARG A 87 26.93 29.10 1.77
CA ARG A 87 26.70 30.07 2.85
C ARG A 87 27.47 29.62 4.08
N PRO A 88 28.43 30.43 4.58
CA PRO A 88 29.02 30.15 5.87
C PRO A 88 27.85 30.10 6.85
N SER A 89 27.60 28.95 7.43
CA SER A 89 26.73 28.86 8.61
C SER A 89 27.33 29.85 9.61
N GLU A 90 26.63 30.97 9.85
CA GLU A 90 26.89 31.71 11.05
C GLU A 90 26.93 30.66 12.18
N PRO A 91 27.88 30.78 13.13
CA PRO A 91 27.87 29.87 14.27
C PRO A 91 26.68 30.25 15.12
N THR A 92 25.48 29.93 14.66
CA THR A 92 24.36 29.63 15.55
C THR A 92 24.94 28.56 16.45
N ARG A 93 24.96 28.81 17.75
CA ARG A 93 25.20 27.80 18.77
C ARG A 93 24.24 26.66 18.45
N SER A 94 24.64 25.79 17.53
CA SER A 94 23.91 24.58 17.25
C SER A 94 24.07 23.74 18.51
N ASN A 95 23.03 23.67 19.31
CA ASN A 95 22.83 22.46 20.04
C ASN A 95 22.94 21.36 19.00
N ALA A 96 23.97 20.54 19.07
CA ALA A 96 24.25 19.49 18.10
C ALA A 96 23.09 18.47 18.01
N PHE A 97 22.08 18.64 18.81
CA PHE A 97 20.85 17.85 18.88
C PHE A 97 19.64 18.80 18.84
N ASN A 98 19.10 19.02 17.66
CA ASN A 98 17.83 19.74 17.45
C ASN A 98 16.93 18.84 16.63
N PRO A 99 16.11 17.97 17.27
CA PRO A 99 15.24 17.06 16.56
C PRO A 99 14.15 17.83 15.82
N ASP A 100 13.80 17.34 14.63
CA ASP A 100 12.54 17.68 13.99
C ASP A 100 11.39 17.17 14.86
N ILE A 101 10.48 18.07 15.20
CA ILE A 101 9.30 17.76 16.02
C ILE A 101 8.07 17.94 15.16
N SER A 102 7.21 16.92 15.11
CA SER A 102 5.87 17.05 14.54
C SER A 102 4.81 16.53 15.49
N LEU A 103 3.67 17.18 15.47
CA LEU A 103 2.49 16.78 16.23
C LEU A 103 1.35 16.57 15.23
N ILE A 104 0.77 15.37 15.23
CA ILE A 104 -0.37 15.02 14.42
C ILE A 104 -1.56 14.85 15.36
N LEU A 105 -2.54 15.72 15.21
CA LEU A 105 -3.77 15.66 15.97
C LEU A 105 -4.89 15.10 15.10
N GLN A 106 -5.58 14.10 15.62
CA GLN A 106 -6.74 13.51 14.98
C GLN A 106 -7.96 13.66 15.88
N GLY A 107 -9.06 14.15 15.32
CA GLY A 107 -10.37 14.11 15.94
C GLY A 107 -11.29 13.24 15.09
N ARG A 108 -12.04 12.34 15.74
CA ARG A 108 -12.98 11.45 15.06
C ARG A 108 -14.33 11.49 15.78
N TYR A 109 -15.40 11.55 15.00
CA TYR A 109 -16.74 11.22 15.45
C TYR A 109 -17.17 9.95 14.75
N SER A 110 -17.55 8.94 15.51
CA SER A 110 -17.98 7.63 15.01
C SER A 110 -19.43 7.37 15.44
N TYR A 111 -20.29 7.12 14.46
CA TYR A 111 -21.61 6.53 14.68
C TYR A 111 -21.55 5.08 14.25
N LEU A 112 -21.85 4.16 15.17
CA LEU A 112 -21.84 2.73 14.99
C LEU A 112 -23.23 2.23 15.36
N GLU A 113 -23.89 1.54 14.43
CA GLU A 113 -25.29 1.15 14.58
C GLU A 113 -25.45 0.13 15.71
N ASP A 114 -24.59 -0.88 15.70
CA ASP A 114 -24.49 -1.85 16.78
C ASP A 114 -23.21 -1.64 17.59
N GLY A 115 -23.28 -1.80 18.88
CA GLY A 115 -22.15 -1.50 19.76
C GLY A 115 -21.63 -2.69 20.53
N ALA A 116 -22.24 -3.86 20.35
CA ALA A 116 -22.00 -4.94 21.27
C ALA A 116 -20.73 -5.72 20.92
N ASP A 117 -20.72 -6.51 19.93
CA ASP A 117 -19.58 -7.39 19.64
C ASP A 117 -19.13 -7.18 18.19
N ARG A 118 -17.94 -6.59 18.02
CA ARG A 118 -17.33 -6.36 16.71
C ARG A 118 -16.23 -7.36 16.40
N SER A 119 -16.30 -8.55 17.02
CA SER A 119 -15.36 -9.62 16.70
C SER A 119 -15.43 -9.99 15.21
N ILE A 120 -14.30 -10.40 14.67
CA ILE A 120 -14.20 -10.90 13.30
C ILE A 120 -14.41 -12.41 13.34
N THR A 121 -15.58 -12.89 12.94
CA THR A 121 -15.91 -14.31 13.00
C THR A 121 -14.96 -15.14 12.13
N GLY A 122 -14.48 -16.25 12.67
CA GLY A 122 -13.59 -17.20 12.01
C GLY A 122 -12.11 -16.99 12.26
N PHE A 123 -11.74 -15.96 13.05
CA PHE A 123 -10.33 -15.61 13.30
C PHE A 123 -10.01 -15.48 14.80
N LEU A 124 -8.76 -15.75 15.19
CA LEU A 124 -8.23 -15.59 16.56
C LEU A 124 -6.92 -14.76 16.55
N PRO A 125 -6.77 -13.80 17.45
CA PRO A 125 -7.84 -13.10 18.13
C PRO A 125 -8.64 -12.33 17.11
N SER A 126 -9.89 -12.13 17.38
CA SER A 126 -10.75 -11.26 16.60
C SER A 126 -10.48 -9.79 17.00
N GLY A 127 -9.26 -9.30 16.72
CA GLY A 127 -8.95 -7.90 16.97
C GLY A 127 -9.78 -7.03 16.04
N THR A 128 -10.59 -6.17 16.62
CA THR A 128 -11.17 -5.04 15.91
C THR A 128 -10.47 -3.78 16.38
N GLU A 129 -10.28 -2.82 15.47
CA GLU A 129 -9.86 -1.48 15.85
C GLU A 129 -10.76 -0.98 17.00
N ASP A 130 -10.18 -0.39 18.05
CA ASP A 130 -10.91 0.19 19.17
C ASP A 130 -11.74 1.41 18.70
N LEU A 131 -12.87 1.12 18.07
CA LEU A 131 -13.79 2.12 17.59
C LEU A 131 -14.66 2.65 18.73
N VAL A 132 -14.33 3.83 19.22
CA VAL A 132 -15.11 4.52 20.23
C VAL A 132 -16.31 5.23 19.59
N ARG A 133 -17.52 5.01 20.12
CA ARG A 133 -18.73 5.74 19.72
C ARG A 133 -18.66 7.20 20.16
N GLY A 134 -19.13 8.10 19.30
CA GLY A 134 -19.11 9.53 19.56
C GLY A 134 -17.79 10.18 19.25
N PHE A 135 -17.43 11.21 19.99
CA PHE A 135 -16.19 11.96 19.77
C PHE A 135 -14.99 11.29 20.48
N SER A 136 -13.88 11.20 19.76
CA SER A 136 -12.60 10.73 20.30
C SER A 136 -11.46 11.53 19.68
N VAL A 137 -10.32 11.55 20.35
CA VAL A 137 -9.06 12.11 19.80
C VAL A 137 -8.43 11.17 18.78
N ALA A 138 -9.06 10.01 18.51
CA ALA A 138 -8.50 8.96 17.71
C ALA A 138 -7.02 8.70 18.11
N GLU A 139 -6.18 8.30 17.18
CA GLU A 139 -4.76 8.12 17.43
C GLU A 139 -4.01 9.40 17.05
N SER A 140 -3.55 10.15 18.06
CA SER A 140 -2.77 11.37 17.88
C SER A 140 -1.31 11.11 18.19
N GLU A 141 -0.38 11.71 17.42
CA GLU A 141 1.02 11.31 17.42
C GLU A 141 1.95 12.49 17.72
N LEU A 142 2.97 12.25 18.55
CA LEU A 142 4.13 13.12 18.73
C LEU A 142 5.36 12.43 18.15
N VAL A 143 5.90 12.99 17.07
CA VAL A 143 7.07 12.44 16.37
C VAL A 143 8.30 13.30 16.62
N LEU A 144 9.39 12.64 16.96
CA LEU A 144 10.72 13.21 17.11
C LEU A 144 11.67 12.48 16.15
N SER A 145 12.39 13.19 15.30
CA SER A 145 13.42 12.58 14.46
C SER A 145 14.65 13.47 14.34
N ALA A 146 15.83 12.84 14.33
CA ALA A 146 17.10 13.55 14.15
C ALA A 146 18.17 12.65 13.56
N ASN A 147 19.08 13.25 12.78
CA ASN A 147 20.37 12.64 12.54
C ASN A 147 21.23 12.86 13.79
N VAL A 148 21.56 11.78 14.49
CA VAL A 148 22.40 11.84 15.69
C VAL A 148 23.83 12.23 15.35
N ASP A 149 24.32 11.67 14.23
CA ASP A 149 25.61 11.93 13.63
C ASP A 149 25.58 11.59 12.13
N PRO A 150 26.67 11.66 11.37
CA PRO A 150 26.68 11.29 9.94
C PRO A 150 26.36 9.82 9.66
N TYR A 151 26.35 8.96 10.67
CA TYR A 151 26.20 7.51 10.52
C TYR A 151 24.84 6.99 10.94
N PHE A 152 24.14 7.72 11.84
CA PHE A 152 22.89 7.25 12.43
C PHE A 152 21.80 8.33 12.46
N ARG A 153 20.57 7.87 12.18
CA ARG A 153 19.33 8.62 12.40
C ARG A 153 18.53 7.94 13.51
N GLY A 154 17.96 8.73 14.42
CA GLY A 154 16.99 8.30 15.41
C GLY A 154 15.58 8.75 15.07
N PHE A 155 14.61 7.98 15.51
CA PHE A 155 13.18 8.24 15.35
C PHE A 155 12.42 7.76 16.59
N LEU A 156 11.46 8.56 17.04
CA LEU A 156 10.55 8.22 18.13
C LEU A 156 9.16 8.69 17.75
N ASN A 157 8.18 7.81 17.79
CA ASN A 157 6.76 8.12 17.70
C ASN A 157 6.04 7.71 18.98
N VAL A 158 5.44 8.69 19.64
CA VAL A 158 4.61 8.51 20.83
C VAL A 158 3.17 8.78 20.45
N VAL A 159 2.30 7.83 20.74
CA VAL A 159 0.89 7.84 20.39
C VAL A 159 0.05 8.09 21.64
N LEU A 160 -0.96 8.95 21.50
CA LEU A 160 -2.07 9.13 22.42
C LEU A 160 -3.29 8.40 21.84
N GLY A 161 -3.69 7.32 22.49
CA GLY A 161 -4.85 6.51 22.12
C GLY A 161 -6.18 7.18 22.45
N ALA A 162 -7.26 6.69 21.84
CA ALA A 162 -8.62 7.16 22.09
C ALA A 162 -9.14 6.85 23.51
N ASP A 163 -8.48 5.94 24.21
CA ASP A 163 -8.74 5.47 25.58
C ASP A 163 -7.88 6.20 26.64
N ASP A 164 -7.27 7.32 26.27
CA ASP A 164 -6.33 8.12 27.10
C ASP A 164 -5.00 7.38 27.40
N THR A 165 -4.69 6.27 26.74
CA THR A 165 -3.40 5.60 26.87
C THR A 165 -2.31 6.36 26.12
N VAL A 166 -1.08 6.25 26.60
CA VAL A 166 0.12 6.79 25.95
C VAL A 166 1.06 5.62 25.66
N GLY A 167 1.33 5.40 24.40
CA GLY A 167 2.18 4.32 23.92
C GLY A 167 3.36 4.80 23.09
N VAL A 168 4.39 3.97 22.99
CA VAL A 168 5.46 4.15 22.01
C VAL A 168 5.16 3.21 20.83
N GLU A 169 4.80 3.78 19.70
CA GLU A 169 4.53 3.01 18.49
C GLU A 169 5.82 2.63 17.78
N GLU A 170 6.74 3.60 17.60
CA GLU A 170 8.06 3.37 17.04
C GLU A 170 9.15 4.07 17.86
N ALA A 171 10.28 3.40 18.07
CA ALA A 171 11.49 3.93 18.69
C ALA A 171 12.71 3.20 18.15
N TRP A 172 13.36 3.79 17.12
CA TRP A 172 14.43 3.08 16.41
C TRP A 172 15.58 4.01 16.01
N PHE A 173 16.73 3.38 15.76
CA PHE A 173 17.84 3.99 15.04
C PHE A 173 18.05 3.30 13.69
N GLN A 174 18.59 4.02 12.73
CA GLN A 174 18.91 3.50 11.40
C GLN A 174 20.27 4.03 10.93
N THR A 175 21.04 3.15 10.29
CA THR A 175 22.33 3.53 9.66
C THR A 175 22.11 4.36 8.40
N LEU A 176 22.96 5.37 8.19
CA LEU A 176 22.89 6.28 7.05
C LEU A 176 23.98 6.01 5.99
N GLY A 177 25.11 5.42 6.37
CA GLY A 177 26.33 5.43 5.57
C GLY A 177 27.01 4.09 5.35
N LEU A 178 26.30 2.94 5.37
CA LEU A 178 26.90 1.63 5.12
C LEU A 178 27.39 1.44 3.67
N GLY A 179 26.84 2.22 2.72
CA GLY A 179 27.15 2.09 1.30
C GLY A 179 26.50 0.87 0.64
N HIS A 180 26.66 0.75 -0.68
CA HIS A 180 26.20 -0.37 -1.50
C HIS A 180 24.68 -0.67 -1.37
N GLY A 181 23.86 0.30 -0.99
CA GLY A 181 22.41 0.13 -0.79
C GLY A 181 22.01 -0.59 0.50
N LEU A 182 22.94 -0.86 1.39
CA LEU A 182 22.66 -1.53 2.66
C LEU A 182 22.20 -0.53 3.73
N SER A 183 21.19 -0.93 4.51
CA SER A 183 20.78 -0.22 5.73
C SER A 183 20.40 -1.22 6.84
N ILE A 184 20.70 -0.82 8.08
CA ILE A 184 20.32 -1.56 9.28
C ILE A 184 19.45 -0.63 10.13
N LYS A 185 18.32 -1.12 10.61
CA LYS A 185 17.44 -0.45 11.58
C LYS A 185 17.35 -1.33 12.82
N GLY A 186 17.35 -0.76 14.00
CA GLY A 186 17.20 -1.49 15.26
C GLY A 186 16.35 -0.72 16.25
N GLY A 187 15.56 -1.44 17.04
CA GLY A 187 14.60 -0.92 18.01
C GLY A 187 13.19 -1.37 17.69
N ARG A 188 12.20 -0.57 18.07
CA ARG A 188 10.78 -0.80 17.76
C ARG A 188 10.43 -0.12 16.46
N PHE A 189 9.92 -0.88 15.49
CA PHE A 189 9.57 -0.34 14.18
C PHE A 189 8.39 -1.10 13.55
N LYS A 190 7.62 -0.40 12.73
CA LYS A 190 6.66 -1.04 11.81
C LYS A 190 7.44 -1.85 10.78
N SER A 191 7.10 -3.13 10.66
CA SER A 191 7.71 -4.03 9.68
C SER A 191 7.49 -3.54 8.26
N ALA A 192 8.47 -3.77 7.39
CA ALA A 192 8.39 -3.40 5.98
C ALA A 192 7.63 -4.42 5.10
N ILE A 193 6.91 -5.37 5.71
CA ILE A 193 6.05 -6.29 4.96
C ILE A 193 4.80 -5.56 4.44
N GLY A 194 4.44 -5.82 3.19
CA GLY A 194 3.29 -5.19 2.55
C GLY A 194 3.47 -3.72 2.23
N TYR A 195 2.35 -3.05 1.96
CA TYR A 195 2.31 -1.64 1.65
C TYR A 195 1.74 -0.79 2.77
N GLN A 196 0.61 -1.21 3.37
CA GLN A 196 -0.05 -0.42 4.39
C GLN A 196 0.65 -0.49 5.74
N ASN A 197 1.36 -1.58 6.05
CA ASN A 197 1.97 -1.78 7.35
C ASN A 197 3.00 -0.70 7.74
N GLU A 198 3.75 -0.18 6.77
CA GLU A 198 4.71 0.91 7.02
C GLU A 198 4.05 2.30 7.20
N GLN A 199 2.70 2.39 7.07
CA GLN A 199 1.97 3.66 7.15
C GLN A 199 1.29 3.84 8.50
N HIS A 200 1.42 5.03 9.06
CA HIS A 200 0.69 5.43 10.25
C HIS A 200 -0.78 5.71 9.93
N PRO A 201 -1.72 5.56 10.88
CA PRO A 201 -3.15 5.73 10.65
C PRO A 201 -3.54 7.08 10.03
N HIS A 202 -2.86 8.16 10.40
CA HIS A 202 -3.11 9.48 9.82
C HIS A 202 -2.79 9.57 8.32
N ALA A 203 -1.93 8.68 7.81
CA ALA A 203 -1.55 8.59 6.39
C ALA A 203 -2.50 7.72 5.56
N TRP A 204 -3.31 6.89 6.20
CA TRP A 204 -4.25 6.01 5.49
C TRP A 204 -5.26 6.80 4.65
N ASP A 205 -5.72 6.17 3.58
CA ASP A 205 -6.75 6.77 2.73
C ASP A 205 -8.15 6.69 3.35
N PHE A 206 -8.37 5.78 4.29
CA PHE A 206 -9.63 5.56 5.00
C PHE A 206 -9.47 5.86 6.49
N ALA A 207 -10.58 6.16 7.18
CA ALA A 207 -10.58 6.48 8.60
C ALA A 207 -10.45 5.26 9.51
N THR A 208 -10.60 4.06 8.94
CA THR A 208 -10.52 2.78 9.65
C THR A 208 -9.55 1.84 8.93
N ASN A 209 -8.96 0.93 9.66
CA ASN A 209 -8.14 -0.14 9.09
C ASN A 209 -8.95 -1.03 8.14
N ASN A 210 -8.29 -1.88 7.39
CA ASN A 210 -8.94 -2.92 6.59
C ASN A 210 -9.05 -4.23 7.40
N LEU A 211 -10.05 -5.06 7.06
CA LEU A 211 -10.34 -6.28 7.80
C LEU A 211 -9.17 -7.27 7.84
N VAL A 212 -8.35 -7.32 6.79
CA VAL A 212 -7.27 -8.31 6.75
C VAL A 212 -6.15 -7.97 7.73
N TYR A 213 -5.82 -6.68 7.90
CA TYR A 213 -4.89 -6.25 8.93
C TYR A 213 -5.46 -6.43 10.34
N GLU A 214 -6.74 -6.07 10.56
CA GLU A 214 -7.42 -6.29 11.84
C GLU A 214 -7.38 -7.78 12.25
N ALA A 215 -7.72 -8.70 11.34
CA ALA A 215 -7.79 -10.12 11.63
C ALA A 215 -6.43 -10.81 11.79
N LEU A 216 -5.41 -10.40 11.04
CA LEU A 216 -4.15 -11.13 10.95
C LEU A 216 -2.97 -10.46 11.67
N PHE A 217 -3.06 -9.14 11.93
CA PHE A 217 -1.99 -8.37 12.58
C PHE A 217 -2.48 -7.45 13.71
N GLY A 218 -3.74 -7.54 14.09
CA GLY A 218 -4.37 -6.57 14.97
C GLY A 218 -4.53 -5.24 14.24
N GLU A 219 -3.78 -4.23 14.60
CA GLU A 219 -3.79 -2.93 13.87
C GLU A 219 -2.69 -2.85 12.82
N GLY A 220 -1.57 -3.51 13.06
CA GLY A 220 -0.40 -3.56 12.18
C GLY A 220 0.73 -4.33 12.84
N TYR A 221 1.64 -4.85 12.03
CA TYR A 221 2.77 -5.63 12.53
C TYR A 221 3.94 -4.72 12.90
N VAL A 222 4.22 -4.65 14.19
CA VAL A 222 5.32 -3.88 14.80
C VAL A 222 6.24 -4.86 15.52
N GLU A 223 7.55 -4.65 15.45
CA GLU A 223 8.56 -5.48 16.10
C GLU A 223 9.56 -4.68 16.92
N ASP A 224 9.99 -5.27 18.04
CA ASP A 224 11.18 -4.88 18.76
C ASP A 224 12.33 -5.79 18.29
N GLY A 225 13.23 -5.25 17.43
CA GLY A 225 14.17 -6.12 16.75
C GLY A 225 15.18 -5.42 15.85
N LEU A 226 15.65 -6.16 14.86
CA LEU A 226 16.61 -5.71 13.85
C LEU A 226 16.05 -5.94 12.43
N GLN A 227 16.21 -4.94 11.58
CA GLN A 227 15.90 -5.01 10.15
C GLN A 227 17.18 -4.79 9.34
N LEU A 228 17.42 -5.64 8.37
CA LEU A 228 18.44 -5.47 7.34
C LEU A 228 17.75 -5.29 5.99
N LYS A 229 18.06 -4.21 5.28
CA LYS A 229 17.54 -3.92 3.94
C LYS A 229 18.69 -3.73 2.95
N TRP A 230 18.47 -4.18 1.73
CA TRP A 230 19.36 -3.97 0.60
C TRP A 230 18.58 -3.42 -0.60
N LEU A 231 18.90 -2.20 -0.98
CA LEU A 231 18.44 -1.59 -2.22
C LEU A 231 19.43 -1.94 -3.33
N ALA A 232 18.99 -2.73 -4.31
CA ALA A 232 19.83 -3.16 -5.42
C ALA A 232 20.16 -1.98 -6.34
N PRO A 233 21.40 -1.91 -6.88
CA PRO A 233 21.81 -0.86 -7.80
C PRO A 233 21.29 -1.12 -9.24
N THR A 234 19.99 -1.11 -9.42
CA THR A 234 19.30 -1.37 -10.68
C THR A 234 18.54 -0.14 -11.17
N ASP A 235 18.22 -0.08 -12.47
CA ASP A 235 17.45 1.04 -13.06
C ASP A 235 15.99 1.08 -12.56
N ILE A 236 15.47 -0.05 -12.09
CA ILE A 236 14.16 -0.14 -11.43
C ILE A 236 14.36 -0.21 -9.92
N PHE A 237 13.37 0.24 -9.15
CA PHE A 237 13.37 0.02 -7.71
C PHE A 237 13.32 -1.49 -7.42
N LEU A 238 14.33 -1.99 -6.69
CA LEU A 238 14.39 -3.38 -6.27
C LEU A 238 15.02 -3.43 -4.87
N GLU A 239 14.21 -3.77 -3.87
CA GLU A 239 14.60 -3.85 -2.47
C GLU A 239 14.35 -5.26 -1.94
N PHE A 240 15.27 -5.76 -1.13
CA PHE A 240 15.11 -6.97 -0.34
C PHE A 240 15.40 -6.68 1.12
N GLY A 241 14.74 -7.39 2.01
CA GLY A 241 15.02 -7.23 3.42
C GLY A 241 14.62 -8.45 4.25
N THR A 242 15.14 -8.44 5.47
CA THR A 242 14.81 -9.42 6.51
C THR A 242 14.74 -8.69 7.84
N GLU A 243 13.86 -9.15 8.71
CA GLU A 243 13.72 -8.67 10.07
C GLU A 243 13.76 -9.84 11.04
N PHE A 244 14.23 -9.57 12.25
CA PHE A 244 14.28 -10.52 13.34
C PHE A 244 13.76 -9.80 14.57
N GLY A 245 12.69 -10.29 15.17
CA GLY A 245 12.00 -9.69 16.29
C GLY A 245 11.97 -10.59 17.52
N ASP A 246 11.74 -9.99 18.67
CA ASP A 246 11.58 -10.70 19.94
C ASP A 246 10.28 -11.52 20.00
N GLY A 247 9.28 -11.17 19.16
CA GLY A 247 7.98 -11.81 19.12
C GLY A 247 7.04 -11.37 20.24
N GLY A 248 7.30 -10.22 20.87
CA GLY A 248 6.49 -9.69 21.95
C GLY A 248 5.15 -9.09 21.53
N ARG A 249 4.81 -9.14 20.23
CA ARG A 249 3.59 -8.53 19.69
C ARG A 249 2.84 -9.48 18.76
N PHE A 250 1.54 -9.25 18.63
CA PHE A 250 0.69 -10.01 17.71
C PHE A 250 1.28 -10.01 16.28
N PRO A 251 1.30 -11.17 15.55
CA PRO A 251 0.65 -12.46 15.82
C PRO A 251 1.40 -13.39 16.78
N SER A 252 2.60 -13.04 17.24
CA SER A 252 3.21 -13.69 18.39
C SER A 252 2.57 -13.17 19.67
N THR A 253 3.16 -13.29 20.81
CA THR A 253 2.84 -12.61 22.07
C THR A 253 3.77 -13.02 23.17
N GLU A 254 3.98 -12.11 24.13
CA GLU A 254 4.75 -12.25 25.35
C GLU A 254 5.88 -13.27 25.28
N HIS A 255 7.06 -12.80 25.04
CA HIS A 255 8.18 -13.68 24.92
C HIS A 255 9.28 -13.29 25.90
N ASP A 256 9.41 -14.03 26.99
CA ASP A 256 10.50 -13.93 27.93
C ASP A 256 11.61 -14.91 27.56
N SER A 257 12.25 -14.69 26.40
CA SER A 257 13.38 -15.51 25.93
C SER A 257 14.53 -14.67 25.42
N ASN A 258 15.70 -15.27 25.34
CA ASN A 258 16.91 -14.65 24.81
C ASN A 258 17.04 -14.83 23.28
N GLY A 259 16.00 -15.28 22.59
CA GLY A 259 16.00 -15.60 21.16
C GLY A 259 15.19 -14.63 20.32
N PHE A 260 15.10 -14.95 19.03
CA PHE A 260 14.13 -14.36 18.11
C PHE A 260 12.95 -15.33 17.99
N SER A 261 11.73 -14.81 18.11
CA SER A 261 10.50 -15.59 17.98
C SER A 261 9.67 -15.20 16.79
N SER A 262 10.17 -14.22 16.05
CA SER A 262 9.62 -13.85 14.75
C SER A 262 10.73 -13.52 13.77
N TYR A 263 10.48 -13.76 12.48
CA TYR A 263 11.30 -13.22 11.40
C TYR A 263 10.45 -12.96 10.16
N THR A 264 10.86 -11.95 9.40
CA THR A 264 10.28 -11.62 8.10
C THR A 264 11.32 -11.74 6.99
N LEU A 265 10.82 -12.03 5.80
CA LEU A 265 11.54 -11.89 4.54
C LEU A 265 10.65 -11.10 3.60
N PHE A 266 11.20 -10.12 2.91
CA PHE A 266 10.43 -9.35 1.94
C PHE A 266 11.26 -8.92 0.74
N GLY A 267 10.56 -8.72 -0.37
CA GLY A 267 11.14 -8.15 -1.57
C GLY A 267 10.12 -7.23 -2.25
N HIS A 268 10.58 -6.06 -2.67
CA HIS A 268 9.78 -5.07 -3.36
C HIS A 268 10.40 -4.72 -4.70
N VAL A 269 9.56 -4.58 -5.71
CA VAL A 269 9.93 -4.13 -7.04
C VAL A 269 9.00 -3.01 -7.47
N GLY A 270 9.53 -2.02 -8.18
CA GLY A 270 8.71 -0.91 -8.63
C GLY A 270 9.39 -0.11 -9.72
N GLY A 271 8.63 0.80 -10.31
CA GLY A 271 9.14 1.65 -11.39
C GLY A 271 8.06 2.51 -11.99
N ASP A 272 8.45 3.26 -13.01
CA ASP A 272 7.58 4.16 -13.73
C ASP A 272 7.24 3.61 -15.12
N VAL A 273 6.01 3.88 -15.58
CA VAL A 273 5.58 3.59 -16.95
C VAL A 273 5.17 4.91 -17.61
N GLY A 274 6.08 5.47 -18.39
CA GLY A 274 5.97 6.82 -18.92
C GLY A 274 6.04 7.87 -17.80
N ALA A 275 5.58 9.09 -18.08
CA ALA A 275 5.58 10.18 -17.11
C ALA A 275 4.40 10.16 -16.15
N SER A 276 3.38 9.36 -16.44
CA SER A 276 2.08 9.45 -15.74
C SER A 276 1.79 8.33 -14.78
N ASN A 277 2.57 7.26 -14.78
CA ASN A 277 2.29 6.08 -13.97
C ASN A 277 3.50 5.63 -13.19
N SER A 278 3.30 5.30 -11.91
CA SER A 278 4.26 4.60 -11.08
C SER A 278 3.60 3.40 -10.41
N TRP A 279 4.36 2.36 -10.16
CA TRP A 279 3.85 1.16 -9.52
C TRP A 279 4.89 0.54 -8.59
N ARG A 280 4.41 -0.18 -7.60
CA ARG A 280 5.20 -1.03 -6.70
C ARG A 280 4.45 -2.35 -6.51
N ALA A 281 5.20 -3.45 -6.45
CA ALA A 281 4.71 -4.75 -6.03
C ALA A 281 5.64 -5.35 -4.99
N GLY A 282 5.11 -6.15 -4.10
CA GLY A 282 5.87 -6.80 -3.05
C GLY A 282 5.42 -8.24 -2.81
N LEU A 283 6.34 -9.02 -2.27
CA LEU A 283 6.08 -10.34 -1.71
C LEU A 283 6.81 -10.46 -0.38
N SER A 284 6.07 -10.86 0.65
CA SER A 284 6.59 -10.96 2.00
C SER A 284 6.20 -12.28 2.67
N TYR A 285 7.00 -12.70 3.61
CA TYR A 285 6.78 -13.86 4.46
C TYR A 285 7.07 -13.51 5.91
N LEU A 286 6.14 -13.85 6.79
CA LEU A 286 6.30 -13.74 8.24
C LEU A 286 6.19 -15.11 8.87
N HIS A 287 7.13 -15.41 9.75
CA HIS A 287 7.08 -16.53 10.70
C HIS A 287 7.05 -15.98 12.12
N ALA A 288 6.13 -16.49 12.94
CA ALA A 288 6.01 -16.14 14.34
C ALA A 288 5.70 -17.39 15.18
N ASP A 289 6.22 -17.42 16.40
CA ASP A 289 6.03 -18.52 17.35
C ASP A 289 5.27 -17.99 18.58
N PRO A 290 3.92 -17.83 18.49
CA PRO A 290 3.12 -17.40 19.63
C PRO A 290 3.23 -18.35 20.82
N GLN A 291 3.35 -17.77 22.02
CA GLN A 291 3.44 -18.45 23.30
C GLN A 291 2.38 -17.85 24.22
N GLY A 292 1.27 -18.59 24.43
CA GLY A 292 0.18 -18.09 25.25
C GLY A 292 -0.55 -16.87 24.68
N ARG A 293 -0.71 -16.78 23.35
CA ARG A 293 -1.45 -15.69 22.73
C ARG A 293 -2.91 -15.71 23.17
N PRO A 294 -3.37 -14.71 23.94
CA PRO A 294 -4.72 -14.72 24.49
C PRO A 294 -5.77 -14.50 23.40
N PHE A 295 -6.95 -15.07 23.62
CA PHE A 295 -8.15 -14.73 22.87
C PHE A 295 -9.36 -14.66 23.79
N GLU A 296 -10.33 -13.85 23.40
CA GLU A 296 -11.66 -13.78 24.00
C GLU A 296 -12.69 -14.07 22.91
N GLY A 297 -13.77 -14.73 23.27
CA GLY A 297 -14.82 -15.08 22.32
C GLY A 297 -16.04 -15.69 23.01
N SER A 298 -16.87 -16.37 22.23
CA SER A 298 -18.03 -17.12 22.74
C SER A 298 -18.03 -18.55 22.25
N ASP A 299 -18.63 -19.44 23.03
CA ASP A 299 -18.95 -20.80 22.60
C ASP A 299 -20.33 -20.86 21.91
N LEU A 300 -20.73 -22.05 21.43
CA LEU A 300 -22.04 -22.24 20.78
C LEU A 300 -23.27 -22.06 21.70
N ASN A 301 -23.06 -21.94 23.00
CA ASN A 301 -24.12 -21.63 23.96
C ASN A 301 -24.21 -20.13 24.26
N ASP A 302 -23.46 -19.29 23.48
CA ASP A 302 -23.34 -17.85 23.67
C ASP A 302 -22.75 -17.49 25.06
N VAL A 303 -21.91 -18.36 25.58
CA VAL A 303 -21.16 -18.12 26.82
C VAL A 303 -19.80 -17.59 26.52
N GLY A 304 -19.41 -16.47 27.17
CA GLY A 304 -18.09 -15.89 27.04
C GLY A 304 -17.00 -16.88 27.44
N VAL A 305 -15.99 -17.01 26.61
CA VAL A 305 -14.83 -17.87 26.82
C VAL A 305 -13.54 -17.10 26.62
N THR A 306 -12.52 -17.50 27.35
CA THR A 306 -11.14 -17.01 27.17
C THR A 306 -10.22 -18.18 26.92
N GLY A 307 -9.08 -17.93 26.30
CA GLY A 307 -8.10 -18.98 26.10
C GLY A 307 -6.77 -18.43 25.60
N GLU A 308 -5.87 -19.36 25.33
CA GLU A 308 -4.50 -19.05 24.88
C GLU A 308 -4.10 -19.99 23.76
N PHE A 309 -3.43 -19.43 22.76
CA PHE A 309 -2.83 -20.19 21.66
C PHE A 309 -1.32 -20.20 21.77
N SER A 310 -0.71 -21.40 21.69
CA SER A 310 0.73 -21.58 21.61
C SER A 310 1.07 -22.48 20.42
N GLY A 311 1.99 -22.05 19.57
CA GLY A 311 2.34 -22.80 18.38
C GLY A 311 3.15 -22.02 17.38
N THR A 312 2.87 -22.21 16.10
CA THR A 312 3.53 -21.53 14.99
C THR A 312 2.50 -20.87 14.08
N SER A 313 2.78 -19.64 13.69
CA SER A 313 2.01 -18.86 12.70
C SER A 313 2.90 -18.52 11.50
N ARG A 314 2.40 -18.75 10.29
CA ARG A 314 3.10 -18.45 9.04
C ARG A 314 2.19 -17.66 8.12
N THR A 315 2.63 -16.49 7.70
CA THR A 315 1.83 -15.62 6.83
C THR A 315 2.62 -15.25 5.58
N TRP A 316 2.04 -15.50 4.42
CA TRP A 316 2.45 -14.94 3.13
C TRP A 316 1.63 -13.69 2.83
N LEU A 317 2.28 -12.71 2.24
CA LEU A 317 1.65 -11.45 1.87
C LEU A 317 2.14 -11.01 0.49
N ALA A 318 1.21 -10.63 -0.39
CA ALA A 318 1.51 -10.00 -1.68
C ALA A 318 0.83 -8.63 -1.72
N ASP A 319 1.56 -7.61 -2.14
CA ASP A 319 1.07 -6.24 -2.25
C ASP A 319 1.27 -5.67 -3.66
N PHE A 320 0.37 -4.76 -4.04
CA PHE A 320 0.47 -4.01 -5.29
C PHE A 320 -0.10 -2.60 -5.12
N VAL A 321 0.65 -1.62 -5.56
CA VAL A 321 0.22 -0.22 -5.61
C VAL A 321 0.48 0.35 -7.00
N TRP A 322 -0.50 1.04 -7.53
CA TRP A 322 -0.39 1.79 -8.75
C TRP A 322 -0.88 3.22 -8.54
N LYS A 323 -0.09 4.18 -9.00
CA LYS A 323 -0.41 5.60 -8.95
C LYS A 323 -0.38 6.17 -10.36
N TRP A 324 -1.38 6.96 -10.66
CA TRP A 324 -1.50 7.67 -11.92
C TRP A 324 -1.72 9.16 -11.68
N ALA A 325 -1.00 9.97 -12.44
CA ALA A 325 -1.22 11.42 -12.49
C ALA A 325 -0.94 11.91 -13.91
N PRO A 326 -1.77 12.80 -14.50
CA PRO A 326 -1.53 13.32 -15.83
C PRO A 326 -0.15 13.99 -15.92
N GLU A 327 0.71 13.53 -16.83
CA GLU A 327 2.07 14.05 -17.04
C GLU A 327 2.92 14.14 -15.75
N GLY A 328 2.66 13.25 -14.78
CA GLY A 328 3.31 13.25 -13.47
C GLY A 328 2.82 14.35 -12.50
N ASN A 329 1.84 15.15 -12.87
CA ASN A 329 1.30 16.21 -12.02
C ASN A 329 0.08 15.75 -11.24
N ALA A 330 0.29 15.36 -9.99
CA ALA A 330 -0.76 14.89 -9.09
C ALA A 330 -1.61 16.01 -8.45
N THR A 331 -1.33 17.29 -8.69
CA THR A 331 -1.98 18.39 -7.99
C THR A 331 -3.42 18.63 -8.40
N GLN A 332 -3.76 18.36 -9.67
CA GLN A 332 -5.10 18.57 -10.21
C GLN A 332 -5.95 17.30 -10.11
N GLN A 333 -5.45 16.23 -10.68
CA GLN A 333 -6.09 14.93 -10.70
C GLN A 333 -5.04 13.85 -10.48
N ASN A 334 -5.41 12.84 -9.72
CA ASN A 334 -4.59 11.63 -9.57
C ASN A 334 -5.49 10.45 -9.19
N PHE A 335 -4.97 9.27 -9.42
CA PHE A 335 -5.60 8.03 -8.98
C PHE A 335 -4.57 7.15 -8.30
N LYS A 336 -4.95 6.54 -7.18
CA LYS A 336 -4.18 5.51 -6.50
C LYS A 336 -5.03 4.25 -6.38
N PHE A 337 -4.48 3.15 -6.81
CA PHE A 337 -4.99 1.81 -6.53
C PHE A 337 -4.02 1.12 -5.58
N ALA A 338 -4.52 0.44 -4.56
CA ALA A 338 -3.72 -0.40 -3.68
C ALA A 338 -4.52 -1.68 -3.35
N ALA A 339 -3.84 -2.80 -3.33
CA ALA A 339 -4.40 -4.08 -2.92
C ALA A 339 -3.34 -4.92 -2.25
N GLU A 340 -3.73 -5.66 -1.21
CA GLU A 340 -2.88 -6.64 -0.55
C GLU A 340 -3.67 -7.93 -0.32
N TYR A 341 -3.01 -9.06 -0.50
CA TYR A 341 -3.53 -10.40 -0.25
C TYR A 341 -2.67 -11.11 0.76
N PHE A 342 -3.31 -11.75 1.73
CA PHE A 342 -2.66 -12.47 2.83
C PHE A 342 -3.12 -13.93 2.84
N GLN A 343 -2.20 -14.82 3.21
CA GLN A 343 -2.52 -16.21 3.48
C GLN A 343 -1.76 -16.65 4.73
N ARG A 344 -2.50 -17.04 5.78
CA ARG A 344 -1.98 -17.50 7.05
C ARG A 344 -2.26 -18.98 7.26
N SER A 345 -1.31 -19.67 7.89
CA SER A 345 -1.50 -21.00 8.45
C SER A 345 -0.95 -21.04 9.87
N GLU A 346 -1.74 -21.59 10.81
CA GLU A 346 -1.37 -21.75 12.21
C GLU A 346 -1.50 -23.19 12.64
N SER A 347 -0.62 -23.64 13.53
CA SER A 347 -0.69 -24.98 14.13
C SER A 347 -0.07 -24.98 15.51
N GLY A 348 -0.73 -25.63 16.47
CA GLY A 348 -0.29 -25.67 17.86
C GLY A 348 -1.33 -26.21 18.81
N GLU A 349 -1.35 -25.72 20.01
CA GLU A 349 -2.33 -26.01 21.07
C GLU A 349 -3.15 -24.77 21.37
N LEU A 350 -4.46 -24.97 21.56
CA LEU A 350 -5.40 -23.95 22.01
C LEU A 350 -6.02 -24.40 23.34
N SER A 351 -6.00 -23.53 24.33
CA SER A 351 -6.78 -23.68 25.54
C SER A 351 -8.07 -22.89 25.43
N CYS A 352 -9.14 -23.38 26.05
CA CYS A 352 -10.41 -22.69 26.17
C CYS A 352 -10.95 -22.87 27.59
N ASN A 353 -11.28 -21.76 28.25
CA ASN A 353 -11.82 -21.73 29.60
C ASN A 353 -13.12 -20.92 29.60
N ASP A 354 -14.11 -21.35 30.39
CA ASP A 354 -15.31 -20.54 30.59
C ASP A 354 -15.04 -19.37 31.54
N THR A 355 -15.84 -18.33 31.43
CA THR A 355 -15.82 -17.20 32.36
C THR A 355 -16.65 -17.44 33.63
N GLY A 356 -17.18 -18.67 33.83
CA GLY A 356 -17.83 -19.15 35.03
C GLY A 356 -19.31 -18.81 35.18
N ALA A 357 -19.99 -18.40 34.11
CA ALA A 357 -21.37 -17.89 34.22
C ALA A 357 -22.50 -18.89 33.90
N GLU A 358 -22.30 -19.92 33.09
CA GLU A 358 -23.34 -20.91 32.69
C GLU A 358 -22.67 -22.16 32.09
N PRO A 359 -23.41 -23.26 31.79
CA PRO A 359 -22.80 -24.46 31.22
C PRO A 359 -22.19 -24.15 29.83
N SER A 360 -20.90 -23.89 29.83
CA SER A 360 -20.06 -23.66 28.66
C SER A 360 -19.56 -24.98 28.09
N LEU A 361 -19.32 -25.02 26.78
CA LEU A 361 -18.61 -26.13 26.13
C LEU A 361 -17.12 -26.16 26.52
N CYS A 362 -16.58 -25.08 27.09
CA CYS A 362 -15.22 -24.99 27.64
C CYS A 362 -15.17 -25.21 29.18
N SER A 363 -16.26 -25.68 29.79
CA SER A 363 -16.32 -25.88 31.25
C SER A 363 -15.26 -26.83 31.77
N GLY A 364 -14.55 -26.36 32.80
CA GLY A 364 -13.45 -27.10 33.42
C GLY A 364 -12.11 -26.97 32.70
N GLY A 365 -12.03 -26.16 31.69
CA GLY A 365 -10.84 -25.93 30.86
C GLY A 365 -10.59 -27.07 29.86
N ILE A 366 -10.53 -26.74 28.59
CA ILE A 366 -10.20 -27.67 27.52
C ILE A 366 -8.90 -27.19 26.88
N THR A 367 -7.94 -28.10 26.69
CA THR A 367 -6.73 -27.83 25.90
C THR A 367 -6.56 -28.93 24.87
N GLY A 368 -6.23 -28.54 23.65
CA GLY A 368 -6.03 -29.52 22.61
C GLY A 368 -5.45 -28.97 21.31
N PRO A 369 -5.17 -29.85 20.35
CA PRO A 369 -4.57 -29.45 19.08
C PRO A 369 -5.49 -28.48 18.34
N TYR A 370 -4.87 -27.44 17.81
CA TYR A 370 -5.48 -26.41 16.97
C TYR A 370 -4.74 -26.29 15.65
N SER A 371 -5.47 -26.17 14.57
CA SER A 371 -4.93 -25.73 13.29
C SER A 371 -5.87 -24.76 12.57
N ALA A 372 -5.28 -23.82 11.88
CA ALA A 372 -5.98 -22.95 10.94
C ALA A 372 -5.23 -22.98 9.63
N ASP A 373 -5.75 -23.73 8.66
CA ASP A 373 -5.13 -23.90 7.36
C ASP A 373 -5.82 -23.01 6.32
N ASN A 374 -4.98 -22.33 5.50
CA ASN A 374 -5.46 -21.48 4.40
C ASN A 374 -6.38 -20.33 4.81
N GLN A 375 -6.29 -19.84 6.05
CA GLN A 375 -6.90 -18.55 6.38
C GLN A 375 -6.32 -17.50 5.46
N SER A 376 -7.18 -16.72 4.80
CA SER A 376 -6.72 -15.73 3.85
C SER A 376 -7.65 -14.53 3.80
N GLY A 377 -7.19 -13.48 3.15
CA GLY A 377 -8.01 -12.31 2.93
C GLY A 377 -7.30 -11.29 2.06
N PHE A 378 -8.06 -10.31 1.62
CA PHE A 378 -7.51 -9.20 0.87
C PHE A 378 -8.33 -7.93 1.12
N TYR A 379 -7.68 -6.83 0.86
CA TYR A 379 -8.38 -5.60 0.55
C TYR A 379 -7.97 -5.09 -0.82
N ALA A 380 -8.88 -4.37 -1.47
CA ALA A 380 -8.61 -3.64 -2.69
C ALA A 380 -9.26 -2.26 -2.60
N GLN A 381 -8.48 -1.22 -2.83
CA GLN A 381 -8.96 0.16 -2.73
C GLN A 381 -8.55 1.01 -3.92
N GLY A 382 -9.45 1.91 -4.32
CA GLY A 382 -9.19 2.93 -5.31
C GLY A 382 -9.53 4.30 -4.75
N VAL A 383 -8.62 5.26 -4.91
CA VAL A 383 -8.79 6.65 -4.47
C VAL A 383 -8.53 7.58 -5.64
N TYR A 384 -9.50 8.41 -5.96
CA TYR A 384 -9.45 9.34 -7.09
C TYR A 384 -9.57 10.80 -6.60
N GLN A 385 -8.55 11.58 -6.86
CA GLN A 385 -8.62 13.03 -6.76
C GLN A 385 -9.22 13.57 -8.06
N PHE A 386 -10.49 13.96 -8.02
CA PHE A 386 -11.22 14.44 -9.20
C PHE A 386 -11.06 15.94 -9.45
N MET A 387 -10.66 16.68 -8.44
CA MET A 387 -10.27 18.09 -8.50
C MET A 387 -9.33 18.43 -7.34
N PRO A 388 -8.61 19.57 -7.39
CA PRO A 388 -7.68 19.94 -6.34
C PRO A 388 -8.32 19.85 -4.96
N ARG A 389 -7.66 19.17 -4.02
CA ARG A 389 -8.05 19.01 -2.61
C ARG A 389 -9.23 18.09 -2.33
N TRP A 390 -9.93 17.56 -3.34
CA TRP A 390 -11.06 16.67 -3.16
C TRP A 390 -10.76 15.29 -3.68
N ARG A 391 -10.95 14.29 -2.82
CA ARG A 391 -10.78 12.88 -3.19
C ARG A 391 -12.04 12.10 -2.84
N VAL A 392 -12.28 11.05 -3.61
CA VAL A 392 -13.29 10.02 -3.34
C VAL A 392 -12.59 8.67 -3.37
N GLY A 393 -12.96 7.77 -2.49
CA GLY A 393 -12.37 6.44 -2.44
C GLY A 393 -13.38 5.36 -2.14
N TYR A 394 -13.10 4.18 -2.63
CA TYR A 394 -13.82 2.96 -2.33
C TYR A 394 -12.83 1.86 -1.94
N ARG A 395 -13.15 1.11 -0.89
CA ARG A 395 -12.41 -0.08 -0.45
C ARG A 395 -13.38 -1.25 -0.26
N TYR A 396 -12.97 -2.40 -0.74
CA TYR A 396 -13.59 -3.68 -0.48
C TYR A 396 -12.62 -4.57 0.27
N ASP A 397 -13.10 -5.14 1.39
CA ASP A 397 -12.37 -6.05 2.26
C ASP A 397 -13.07 -7.40 2.25
N GLN A 398 -12.31 -8.49 2.14
CA GLN A 398 -12.81 -9.86 2.17
C GLN A 398 -11.86 -10.77 2.93
N LEU A 399 -12.41 -11.55 3.85
CA LEU A 399 -11.69 -12.61 4.54
C LEU A 399 -12.27 -13.98 4.17
N PHE A 400 -11.44 -14.99 4.25
CA PHE A 400 -11.78 -16.40 4.06
C PHE A 400 -11.24 -17.18 5.24
N ARG A 401 -12.14 -17.80 6.00
CA ARG A 401 -11.81 -18.52 7.23
C ARG A 401 -10.83 -19.68 6.99
N GLY A 402 -10.92 -20.37 5.85
CA GLY A 402 -10.19 -21.60 5.60
C GLY A 402 -10.66 -22.76 6.50
N ASP A 403 -9.79 -23.74 6.67
CA ASP A 403 -10.06 -24.93 7.46
C ASP A 403 -9.52 -24.70 8.88
N VAL A 404 -10.42 -24.49 9.86
CA VAL A 404 -10.05 -24.27 11.26
C VAL A 404 -10.53 -25.43 12.10
N THR A 405 -9.60 -26.13 12.77
CA THR A 405 -9.91 -27.28 13.62
C THR A 405 -9.48 -27.07 15.07
N PHE A 406 -10.25 -27.59 16.00
CA PHE A 406 -9.93 -27.68 17.43
C PHE A 406 -10.31 -29.06 17.94
N ASN A 407 -9.38 -29.74 18.61
CA ASN A 407 -9.54 -31.11 19.09
C ASN A 407 -9.95 -32.11 17.99
N GLY A 408 -9.49 -31.90 16.75
CA GLY A 408 -9.77 -32.78 15.62
C GLY A 408 -11.16 -32.64 14.99
N ALA A 409 -11.94 -31.65 15.41
CA ALA A 409 -13.24 -31.29 14.81
C ALA A 409 -13.16 -29.86 14.24
N ASP A 410 -14.17 -29.44 13.48
CA ASP A 410 -14.31 -28.04 13.09
C ASP A 410 -14.41 -27.16 14.34
N ALA A 411 -13.58 -26.12 14.44
CA ALA A 411 -13.50 -25.29 15.63
C ALA A 411 -14.81 -24.54 15.92
N GLY A 412 -15.57 -24.18 14.90
CA GLY A 412 -16.88 -23.57 15.00
C GLY A 412 -17.93 -24.45 15.68
N THR A 413 -17.67 -25.77 15.84
CA THR A 413 -18.54 -26.65 16.62
C THR A 413 -18.38 -26.53 18.15
N THR A 414 -17.36 -25.81 18.59
CA THR A 414 -17.07 -25.52 20.01
C THR A 414 -17.12 -24.02 20.27
N LEU A 415 -16.45 -23.22 19.42
CA LEU A 415 -16.29 -21.79 19.56
C LEU A 415 -17.10 -21.07 18.46
N ALA A 416 -18.16 -20.37 18.83
CA ALA A 416 -18.99 -19.61 17.91
C ALA A 416 -18.19 -18.50 17.20
N SER A 417 -17.22 -17.93 17.91
CA SER A 417 -16.28 -16.96 17.32
C SER A 417 -15.45 -17.51 16.16
N LEU A 418 -15.29 -18.84 16.07
CA LEU A 418 -14.62 -19.55 14.97
C LEU A 418 -15.58 -20.23 13.99
N ALA A 419 -16.83 -19.82 13.93
CA ALA A 419 -17.83 -20.36 12.98
C ALA A 419 -17.37 -20.23 11.53
N ASP A 420 -17.90 -21.11 10.66
CA ASP A 420 -17.62 -21.06 9.21
C ASP A 420 -18.32 -19.85 8.57
N TYR A 421 -17.58 -18.78 8.46
CA TYR A 421 -18.04 -17.50 7.92
C TYR A 421 -16.90 -16.79 7.20
N ASN A 422 -17.25 -16.03 6.17
CA ASN A 422 -16.30 -15.24 5.38
C ASN A 422 -16.61 -13.74 5.52
N PRO A 423 -15.99 -13.05 6.49
CA PRO A 423 -16.20 -11.63 6.75
C PRO A 423 -15.92 -10.74 5.56
N HIS A 424 -16.72 -9.68 5.40
CA HIS A 424 -16.45 -8.68 4.37
C HIS A 424 -16.93 -7.28 4.79
N ARG A 425 -16.34 -6.25 4.16
CA ARG A 425 -16.69 -4.85 4.41
C ARG A 425 -16.63 -4.04 3.13
N ASN A 426 -17.59 -3.16 2.93
CA ASN A 426 -17.61 -2.19 1.86
C ASN A 426 -17.46 -0.79 2.45
N THR A 427 -16.49 0.00 1.99
CA THR A 427 -16.20 1.32 2.55
C THR A 427 -16.14 2.38 1.46
N LEU A 428 -16.86 3.48 1.65
CA LEU A 428 -16.82 4.66 0.81
C LEU A 428 -16.28 5.84 1.61
N MET A 429 -15.44 6.67 1.02
CA MET A 429 -14.97 7.89 1.64
C MET A 429 -14.97 9.07 0.67
N VAL A 430 -15.14 10.28 1.23
CA VAL A 430 -14.85 11.55 0.58
C VAL A 430 -14.00 12.37 1.52
N ASP A 431 -12.90 12.92 1.04
CA ASP A 431 -12.10 13.83 1.84
C ASP A 431 -11.82 15.16 1.14
N TYR A 432 -11.61 16.17 1.96
CA TYR A 432 -11.23 17.51 1.57
C TYR A 432 -9.99 17.95 2.35
N SER A 433 -8.93 18.32 1.64
CA SER A 433 -7.69 18.81 2.24
C SER A 433 -7.55 20.31 1.99
N PRO A 434 -7.94 21.17 2.97
CA PRO A 434 -7.78 22.61 2.85
C PRO A 434 -6.33 23.02 2.55
N SER A 435 -5.38 22.28 3.12
CA SER A 435 -3.94 22.45 2.93
C SER A 435 -3.26 21.07 2.98
N GLU A 436 -1.95 21.02 2.78
CA GLU A 436 -1.12 19.82 3.00
C GLU A 436 -1.07 19.38 4.46
N PHE A 437 -1.40 20.28 5.40
CA PHE A 437 -1.35 20.04 6.84
C PHE A 437 -2.70 19.69 7.46
N SER A 438 -3.77 19.62 6.69
CA SER A 438 -5.10 19.35 7.23
C SER A 438 -5.99 18.60 6.25
N ARG A 439 -6.81 17.69 6.81
CA ARG A 439 -7.77 16.86 6.07
C ARG A 439 -9.06 16.71 6.88
N LEU A 440 -10.19 16.90 6.21
CA LEU A 440 -11.51 16.53 6.70
C LEU A 440 -11.99 15.34 5.86
N ARG A 441 -12.41 14.26 6.51
CA ARG A 441 -12.88 13.03 5.86
C ARG A 441 -14.26 12.65 6.37
N LEU A 442 -15.12 12.25 5.43
CA LEU A 442 -16.38 11.58 5.69
C LEU A 442 -16.26 10.16 5.16
N GLN A 443 -16.64 9.19 5.95
CA GLN A 443 -16.61 7.78 5.56
C GLN A 443 -17.90 7.08 5.98
N TYR A 444 -18.35 6.18 5.13
CA TYR A 444 -19.41 5.22 5.38
C TYR A 444 -18.86 3.82 5.15
N ALA A 445 -19.13 2.90 6.08
CA ALA A 445 -18.84 1.49 5.91
C ALA A 445 -20.11 0.65 6.17
N LEU A 446 -20.29 -0.37 5.32
CA LEU A 446 -21.21 -1.45 5.57
C LEU A 446 -20.37 -2.67 5.96
N ASP A 447 -20.44 -3.03 7.23
CA ASP A 447 -19.60 -4.02 7.88
C ASP A 447 -20.38 -5.31 8.10
N GLU A 448 -19.85 -6.41 7.60
CA GLU A 448 -20.33 -7.76 7.81
C GLU A 448 -19.17 -8.65 8.30
N ALA A 449 -18.37 -8.15 9.25
CA ALA A 449 -17.26 -8.87 9.86
C ALA A 449 -17.74 -9.93 10.84
N HIS A 450 -18.87 -9.70 11.50
CA HIS A 450 -19.48 -10.63 12.45
C HIS A 450 -20.63 -11.39 11.81
N GLN A 451 -20.66 -12.73 11.97
CA GLN A 451 -21.71 -13.58 11.41
C GLN A 451 -23.10 -13.20 11.96
N GLY A 452 -24.01 -12.92 11.05
CA GLY A 452 -25.41 -12.59 11.40
C GLY A 452 -25.63 -11.11 11.75
N LEU A 453 -24.59 -10.27 11.72
CA LEU A 453 -24.67 -8.85 11.94
C LEU A 453 -24.26 -8.08 10.66
N THR A 454 -25.08 -7.11 10.27
CA THR A 454 -24.74 -6.14 9.23
C THR A 454 -24.80 -4.76 9.86
N GLU A 455 -23.68 -4.09 9.98
CA GLU A 455 -23.56 -2.81 10.69
C GLU A 455 -23.28 -1.65 9.71
N SER A 456 -24.06 -0.57 9.83
CA SER A 456 -23.79 0.69 9.17
C SER A 456 -22.93 1.57 10.08
N GLN A 457 -21.76 1.95 9.59
CA GLN A 457 -20.79 2.77 10.32
C GLN A 457 -20.57 4.10 9.58
N TYR A 458 -20.60 5.21 10.33
CA TYR A 458 -20.35 6.56 9.79
C TYR A 458 -19.23 7.24 10.58
N PHE A 459 -18.29 7.83 9.86
CA PHE A 459 -17.14 8.52 10.45
C PHE A 459 -17.01 9.94 9.90
N VAL A 460 -16.74 10.86 10.79
CA VAL A 460 -16.24 12.19 10.47
C VAL A 460 -14.87 12.32 11.13
N GLN A 461 -13.82 12.48 10.33
CA GLN A 461 -12.44 12.57 10.83
C GLN A 461 -11.82 13.90 10.40
N TYR A 462 -11.14 14.55 11.33
CA TYR A 462 -10.30 15.70 11.06
C TYR A 462 -8.86 15.40 11.49
N ILE A 463 -7.92 15.64 10.58
CA ILE A 463 -6.49 15.44 10.81
C ILE A 463 -5.79 16.79 10.65
N TYR A 464 -4.91 17.11 11.57
CA TYR A 464 -4.11 18.33 11.55
C TYR A 464 -2.66 18.01 11.92
N SER A 465 -1.70 18.42 11.08
CA SER A 465 -0.27 18.20 11.27
C SER A 465 0.42 19.52 11.59
N LEU A 466 1.21 19.55 12.65
CA LEU A 466 2.01 20.66 13.10
C LEU A 466 3.49 20.30 13.07
N GLY A 467 4.34 21.23 12.62
CA GLY A 467 5.81 21.04 12.64
C GLY A 467 6.35 20.38 11.38
N SER A 468 7.55 19.85 11.49
CA SER A 468 8.27 19.20 10.40
C SER A 468 7.72 17.80 10.17
N HIS A 469 6.80 17.67 9.21
CA HIS A 469 6.24 16.37 8.86
C HIS A 469 7.04 15.73 7.73
N GLY A 470 7.57 14.53 7.96
CA GLY A 470 8.30 13.77 6.95
C GLY A 470 7.40 13.41 5.76
N ALA A 471 7.95 13.41 4.54
CA ALA A 471 7.23 12.91 3.37
C ALA A 471 6.85 11.44 3.58
N HIS A 472 5.60 11.11 3.31
CA HIS A 472 5.15 9.72 3.32
C HIS A 472 5.90 8.91 2.25
N LYS A 473 6.28 7.68 2.59
CA LYS A 473 6.85 6.74 1.64
C LYS A 473 5.84 6.43 0.53
N PHE A 474 6.34 5.92 -0.59
CA PHE A 474 5.64 5.65 -1.86
C PHE A 474 4.19 5.28 -1.70
#